data_63c443cb814bb8fa750e8d9b761aed3d
#
_entry.id   63c443cb814bb8fa750e8d9b761aed3d
#
_cell.length_a   1.000
_cell.length_b   1.000
_cell.length_c   1.000
_cell.angle_alpha   90.00
_cell.angle_beta   90.00
_cell.angle_gamma   90.00
#
_symmetry.space_group_name_H-M   'P 1'
#
loop_
_entity.id
_entity.type
_entity.pdbx_description
1 polymer ?
#
loop_
_entity_poly.entity_id
_entity_poly.type
_entity_poly.pdbx_seq_one_letter_code
_entity_poly.pdbx_strand_id
1 'polypeptide(L)'
;MQIFKLSSNGWKIYKELKLEVLREDLEAFGSLYENYVGMSEESWRKKLDNPSSYVLVGQKGEDTVGMVDACKFAGEKVNHIAKVLGVYVRKAYRGQGKGRELMEALMNQLVSDQQIEKVRLSVNAAHPAAVKLYKDLGFEIVGTLHREMKIG
;
A
#
# COMPACT_ATOMS: atom_id res chain seq x y z
N MET A 1 -6.38 -1.99 17.49
CA MET A 1 -6.35 -2.53 16.11
C MET A 1 -5.28 -3.59 16.03
N GLN A 2 -5.61 -4.71 15.43
CA GLN A 2 -4.66 -5.79 15.16
C GLN A 2 -4.18 -5.66 13.71
N ILE A 3 -2.86 -5.72 13.50
CA ILE A 3 -2.26 -5.62 12.16
C ILE A 3 -1.53 -6.91 11.86
N PHE A 4 -1.76 -7.47 10.68
CA PHE A 4 -1.13 -8.72 10.26
C PHE A 4 -0.90 -8.74 8.75
N LYS A 5 0.07 -9.56 8.34
CA LYS A 5 0.36 -9.77 6.93
C LYS A 5 -0.66 -10.72 6.32
N LEU A 6 -1.25 -10.33 5.18
CA LEU A 6 -2.18 -11.20 4.46
C LEU A 6 -1.42 -12.31 3.73
N SER A 7 -1.96 -13.53 3.85
CA SER A 7 -1.60 -14.66 3.00
C SER A 7 -2.64 -14.81 1.88
N SER A 8 -2.44 -15.78 0.99
CA SER A 8 -3.39 -16.06 -0.09
C SER A 8 -4.81 -16.36 0.39
N ASN A 9 -4.96 -16.86 1.62
CA ASN A 9 -6.28 -17.09 2.21
C ASN A 9 -7.05 -15.77 2.45
N GLY A 10 -6.36 -14.65 2.55
CA GLY A 10 -6.96 -13.32 2.72
C GLY A 10 -7.28 -12.60 1.41
N TRP A 11 -7.29 -13.29 0.28
CA TRP A 11 -7.47 -12.67 -1.02
C TRP A 11 -8.77 -11.89 -1.18
N LYS A 12 -9.85 -12.31 -0.52
CA LYS A 12 -11.14 -11.59 -0.59
C LYS A 12 -11.04 -10.21 0.08
N ILE A 13 -10.39 -10.15 1.23
CA ILE A 13 -10.16 -8.89 1.94
C ILE A 13 -9.30 -7.96 1.08
N TYR A 14 -8.24 -8.49 0.51
CA TYR A 14 -7.35 -7.72 -0.37
C TYR A 14 -8.10 -7.17 -1.59
N LYS A 15 -8.87 -8.01 -2.27
CA LYS A 15 -9.69 -7.62 -3.42
C LYS A 15 -10.66 -6.51 -3.04
N GLU A 16 -11.40 -6.69 -1.95
CA GLU A 16 -12.38 -5.72 -1.48
C GLU A 16 -11.74 -4.34 -1.24
N LEU A 17 -10.66 -4.31 -0.46
CA LEU A 17 -9.95 -3.07 -0.17
C LEU A 17 -9.34 -2.43 -1.42
N LYS A 18 -8.72 -3.23 -2.27
CA LYS A 18 -8.09 -2.72 -3.49
C LYS A 18 -9.11 -2.08 -4.44
N LEU A 19 -10.24 -2.73 -4.64
CA LEU A 19 -11.31 -2.17 -5.47
C LEU A 19 -11.94 -0.93 -4.83
N GLU A 20 -12.05 -0.91 -3.51
CA GLU A 20 -12.55 0.26 -2.78
C GLU A 20 -11.64 1.48 -2.99
N VAL A 21 -10.33 1.30 -2.85
CA VAL A 21 -9.33 2.35 -3.13
C VAL A 21 -9.47 2.90 -4.55
N LEU A 22 -9.54 2.00 -5.52
CA LEU A 22 -9.62 2.39 -6.93
C LEU A 22 -10.95 3.07 -7.28
N ARG A 23 -12.03 2.70 -6.61
CA ARG A 23 -13.35 3.34 -6.81
C ARG A 23 -13.43 4.74 -6.22
N GLU A 24 -12.70 5.04 -5.16
CA GLU A 24 -12.72 6.37 -4.55
C GLU A 24 -12.20 7.46 -5.50
N ASP A 25 -11.35 7.08 -6.45
CA ASP A 25 -10.83 8.02 -7.44
C ASP A 25 -10.80 7.38 -8.83
N LEU A 26 -11.98 7.17 -9.40
CA LEU A 26 -12.13 6.58 -10.74
C LEU A 26 -11.53 7.48 -11.83
N GLU A 27 -11.49 8.78 -11.62
CA GLU A 27 -10.88 9.70 -12.57
C GLU A 27 -9.39 9.39 -12.77
N ALA A 28 -8.67 9.13 -11.67
CA ALA A 28 -7.26 8.80 -11.71
C ALA A 28 -6.99 7.32 -12.02
N PHE A 29 -7.86 6.39 -11.55
CA PHE A 29 -7.61 4.96 -11.54
C PHE A 29 -8.64 4.12 -12.28
N GLY A 30 -9.53 4.73 -13.09
CA GLY A 30 -10.63 4.01 -13.74
C GLY A 30 -10.19 2.79 -14.55
N SER A 31 -9.14 2.92 -15.35
CA SER A 31 -8.63 1.80 -16.15
C SER A 31 -8.04 0.68 -15.28
N LEU A 32 -7.40 1.04 -14.17
CA LEU A 32 -6.91 0.06 -13.21
C LEU A 32 -8.07 -0.66 -12.53
N TYR A 33 -9.13 0.07 -12.15
CA TYR A 33 -10.32 -0.54 -11.57
C TYR A 33 -10.90 -1.62 -12.49
N GLU A 34 -11.09 -1.29 -13.77
CA GLU A 34 -11.62 -2.23 -14.76
C GLU A 34 -10.74 -3.48 -14.90
N ASN A 35 -9.42 -3.29 -14.90
CA ASN A 35 -8.47 -4.41 -14.99
C ASN A 35 -8.53 -5.30 -13.74
N TYR A 36 -8.62 -4.70 -12.56
CA TYR A 36 -8.62 -5.44 -11.30
C TYR A 36 -9.95 -6.13 -11.03
N VAL A 37 -11.08 -5.50 -11.34
CA VAL A 37 -12.41 -6.08 -11.06
C VAL A 37 -12.64 -7.40 -11.78
N GLY A 38 -12.03 -7.58 -12.96
CA GLY A 38 -12.15 -8.79 -13.77
C GLY A 38 -11.14 -9.89 -13.40
N MET A 39 -10.26 -9.67 -12.44
CA MET A 39 -9.24 -10.67 -12.09
C MET A 39 -9.84 -11.90 -11.42
N SER A 40 -9.28 -13.07 -11.75
CA SER A 40 -9.66 -14.34 -11.15
C SER A 40 -9.16 -14.45 -9.69
N GLU A 41 -9.78 -15.34 -8.93
CA GLU A 41 -9.32 -15.69 -7.58
C GLU A 41 -7.84 -16.11 -7.59
N GLU A 42 -7.45 -16.93 -8.56
CA GLU A 42 -6.06 -17.37 -8.72
C GLU A 42 -5.10 -16.20 -8.85
N SER A 43 -5.44 -15.20 -9.65
CA SER A 43 -4.63 -14.00 -9.84
C SER A 43 -4.50 -13.19 -8.56
N TRP A 44 -5.59 -13.03 -7.81
CA TRP A 44 -5.55 -12.36 -6.51
C TRP A 44 -4.67 -13.10 -5.50
N ARG A 45 -4.79 -14.43 -5.44
CA ARG A 45 -3.97 -15.25 -4.55
C ARG A 45 -2.48 -15.17 -4.89
N LYS A 46 -2.14 -15.17 -6.17
CA LYS A 46 -0.74 -15.06 -6.64
C LYS A 46 -0.08 -13.76 -6.21
N LYS A 47 -0.84 -12.66 -6.19
CA LYS A 47 -0.31 -11.38 -5.72
C LYS A 47 0.12 -11.44 -4.26
N LEU A 48 -0.66 -12.12 -3.42
CA LEU A 48 -0.35 -12.27 -2.01
C LEU A 48 0.76 -13.29 -1.73
N ASP A 49 0.87 -14.31 -2.56
CA ASP A 49 1.90 -15.36 -2.44
C ASP A 49 3.26 -14.93 -3.00
N ASN A 50 3.33 -13.82 -3.72
CA ASN A 50 4.59 -13.32 -4.25
C ASN A 50 5.53 -12.93 -3.09
N PRO A 51 6.72 -13.55 -2.98
CA PRO A 51 7.64 -13.26 -1.88
C PRO A 51 8.18 -11.83 -1.88
N SER A 52 8.03 -11.11 -2.98
CA SER A 52 8.39 -9.69 -3.07
C SER A 52 7.29 -8.74 -2.62
N SER A 53 6.09 -9.26 -2.32
CA SER A 53 4.94 -8.46 -1.90
C SER A 53 4.77 -8.47 -0.39
N TYR A 54 4.43 -7.30 0.14
CA TYR A 54 4.08 -7.09 1.55
C TYR A 54 2.71 -6.42 1.58
N VAL A 55 1.69 -7.15 2.05
CA VAL A 55 0.34 -6.59 2.24
C VAL A 55 -0.05 -6.80 3.69
N LEU A 56 -0.21 -5.70 4.42
CA LEU A 56 -0.65 -5.73 5.81
C LEU A 56 -2.04 -5.12 5.92
N VAL A 57 -2.85 -5.74 6.76
CA VAL A 57 -4.23 -5.31 7.01
C VAL A 57 -4.40 -5.03 8.50
N GLY A 58 -5.11 -3.97 8.80
CA GLY A 58 -5.53 -3.65 10.17
C GLY A 58 -6.99 -4.04 10.36
N GLN A 59 -7.28 -4.72 11.47
CA GLN A 59 -8.63 -5.11 11.86
C GLN A 59 -8.95 -4.66 13.29
N LYS A 60 -10.19 -4.28 13.50
CA LYS A 60 -10.75 -3.98 14.82
C LYS A 60 -11.97 -4.86 15.00
N GLY A 61 -11.83 -5.93 15.81
CA GLY A 61 -12.83 -6.98 15.86
C GLY A 61 -12.96 -7.66 14.51
N GLU A 62 -14.16 -7.69 13.95
CA GLU A 62 -14.44 -8.26 12.62
C GLU A 62 -14.31 -7.23 11.50
N ASP A 63 -14.16 -5.94 11.85
CA ASP A 63 -14.10 -4.86 10.87
C ASP A 63 -12.68 -4.67 10.33
N THR A 64 -12.57 -4.58 9.01
CA THR A 64 -11.32 -4.22 8.36
C THR A 64 -11.19 -2.70 8.37
N VAL A 65 -10.10 -2.21 8.96
CA VAL A 65 -9.84 -0.77 9.14
C VAL A 65 -9.14 -0.18 7.92
N GLY A 66 -8.20 -0.92 7.36
CA GLY A 66 -7.42 -0.46 6.22
C GLY A 66 -6.29 -1.41 5.87
N MET A 67 -5.46 -0.98 4.93
CA MET A 67 -4.29 -1.76 4.49
C MET A 67 -3.13 -0.87 4.09
N VAL A 68 -1.97 -1.47 4.06
CA VAL A 68 -0.76 -0.88 3.51
C VAL A 68 -0.05 -1.95 2.71
N ASP A 69 0.50 -1.59 1.56
CA ASP A 69 1.21 -2.54 0.73
C ASP A 69 2.51 -1.97 0.18
N ALA A 70 3.44 -2.87 -0.05
CA ALA A 70 4.75 -2.57 -0.62
C ALA A 70 5.23 -3.76 -1.46
N CYS A 71 6.16 -3.52 -2.34
CA CYS A 71 6.84 -4.58 -3.08
C CYS A 71 8.32 -4.27 -3.25
N LYS A 72 9.14 -5.33 -3.35
CA LYS A 72 10.54 -5.19 -3.74
C LYS A 72 10.62 -5.07 -5.26
N PHE A 73 11.57 -4.27 -5.73
CA PHE A 73 11.84 -4.21 -7.17
C PHE A 73 12.44 -5.54 -7.64
N ALA A 74 12.08 -5.93 -8.86
CA ALA A 74 12.62 -7.12 -9.50
C ALA A 74 14.04 -6.87 -10.03
N GLY A 75 14.91 -7.88 -9.97
CA GLY A 75 16.27 -7.83 -10.49
C GLY A 75 17.34 -7.64 -9.41
N GLU A 76 18.47 -8.29 -9.62
CA GLU A 76 19.58 -8.34 -8.64
C GLU A 76 20.14 -6.96 -8.25
N LYS A 77 20.07 -6.00 -9.16
CA LYS A 77 20.61 -4.65 -8.92
C LYS A 77 19.69 -3.76 -8.09
N VAL A 78 18.40 -4.10 -8.00
CA VAL A 78 17.40 -3.24 -7.38
C VAL A 78 16.52 -3.95 -6.33
N ASN A 79 16.73 -5.23 -6.10
CA ASN A 79 15.94 -6.01 -5.15
C ASN A 79 16.20 -5.63 -3.68
N HIS A 80 17.18 -4.75 -3.42
CA HIS A 80 17.42 -4.14 -2.12
C HIS A 80 16.51 -2.93 -1.87
N ILE A 81 15.69 -2.56 -2.84
CA ILE A 81 14.77 -1.43 -2.76
C ILE A 81 13.34 -1.94 -2.69
N ALA A 82 12.61 -1.48 -1.69
CA ALA A 82 11.17 -1.69 -1.59
C ALA A 82 10.43 -0.39 -1.89
N LYS A 83 9.30 -0.50 -2.56
CA LYS A 83 8.41 0.63 -2.82
C LYS A 83 7.11 0.44 -2.05
N VAL A 84 6.74 1.43 -1.26
CA VAL A 84 5.40 1.49 -0.67
C VAL A 84 4.43 1.88 -1.77
N LEU A 85 3.44 1.03 -2.01
CA LEU A 85 2.46 1.22 -3.08
C LEU A 85 1.30 2.09 -2.62
N GLY A 86 0.86 1.90 -1.38
CA GLY A 86 -0.20 2.73 -0.85
C GLY A 86 -0.53 2.43 0.60
N VAL A 87 -1.19 3.40 1.22
CA VAL A 87 -1.78 3.29 2.54
C VAL A 87 -3.24 3.68 2.39
N TYR A 88 -4.14 2.82 2.83
CA TYR A 88 -5.56 3.10 2.75
C TYR A 88 -6.22 2.83 4.11
N VAL A 89 -6.97 3.82 4.58
CA VAL A 89 -7.78 3.71 5.80
C VAL A 89 -9.22 3.96 5.41
N ARG A 90 -10.11 3.07 5.79
CA ARG A 90 -11.54 3.24 5.55
C ARG A 90 -12.06 4.50 6.21
N LYS A 91 -12.98 5.16 5.54
CA LYS A 91 -13.50 6.48 5.92
C LYS A 91 -13.91 6.58 7.39
N ALA A 92 -14.58 5.54 7.91
CA ALA A 92 -15.03 5.51 9.29
C ALA A 92 -13.90 5.56 10.33
N TYR A 93 -12.69 5.24 9.94
CA TYR A 93 -11.52 5.14 10.83
C TYR A 93 -10.46 6.21 10.59
N ARG A 94 -10.72 7.15 9.69
CA ARG A 94 -9.78 8.23 9.37
C ARG A 94 -9.68 9.25 10.49
N GLY A 95 -8.53 9.91 10.57
CA GLY A 95 -8.28 10.93 11.61
C GLY A 95 -7.98 10.37 12.98
N GLN A 96 -7.66 9.08 13.09
CA GLN A 96 -7.41 8.37 14.35
C GLN A 96 -6.01 7.77 14.44
N GLY A 97 -5.10 8.16 13.55
CA GLY A 97 -3.74 7.64 13.53
C GLY A 97 -3.57 6.23 12.95
N LYS A 98 -4.59 5.68 12.29
CA LYS A 98 -4.55 4.31 11.76
C LYS A 98 -3.57 4.15 10.61
N GLY A 99 -3.48 5.15 9.73
CA GLY A 99 -2.50 5.15 8.64
C GLY A 99 -1.07 5.10 9.15
N ARG A 100 -0.78 5.83 10.21
CA ARG A 100 0.52 5.82 10.86
C ARG A 100 0.83 4.44 11.45
N GLU A 101 -0.13 3.85 12.17
CA GLU A 101 0.04 2.51 12.74
C GLU A 101 0.34 1.47 11.67
N LEU A 102 -0.39 1.52 10.54
CA LEU A 102 -0.16 0.63 9.40
C LEU A 102 1.24 0.82 8.81
N MET A 103 1.66 2.05 8.60
CA MET A 103 3.00 2.35 8.07
C MET A 103 4.10 1.90 9.01
N GLU A 104 3.95 2.13 10.30
CA GLU A 104 4.93 1.67 11.29
C GLU A 104 5.07 0.14 11.27
N ALA A 105 3.95 -0.57 11.20
CA ALA A 105 3.95 -2.03 11.08
C ALA A 105 4.63 -2.49 9.78
N LEU A 106 4.35 -1.84 8.66
CA LEU A 106 5.01 -2.15 7.39
C LEU A 106 6.52 -1.91 7.48
N MET A 107 6.94 -0.78 8.02
CA MET A 107 8.37 -0.47 8.15
C MET A 107 9.08 -1.49 9.02
N ASN A 108 8.46 -1.97 10.10
CA ASN A 108 9.02 -3.02 10.93
C ASN A 108 9.20 -4.34 10.14
N GLN A 109 8.24 -4.68 9.28
CA GLN A 109 8.36 -5.84 8.40
C GLN A 109 9.52 -5.68 7.41
N LEU A 110 9.61 -4.51 6.78
CA LEU A 110 10.65 -4.24 5.78
C LEU A 110 12.05 -4.21 6.40
N VAL A 111 12.20 -3.63 7.58
CA VAL A 111 13.48 -3.61 8.31
C VAL A 111 13.94 -5.01 8.70
N SER A 112 13.00 -5.91 8.99
CA SER A 112 13.34 -7.30 9.33
C SER A 112 13.82 -8.12 8.12
N ASP A 113 13.57 -7.66 6.91
CA ASP A 113 14.08 -8.30 5.69
C ASP A 113 15.50 -7.78 5.41
N GLN A 114 16.50 -8.61 5.65
CA GLN A 114 17.91 -8.23 5.50
C GLN A 114 18.31 -7.85 4.07
N GLN A 115 17.52 -8.23 3.08
CA GLN A 115 17.77 -7.86 1.68
C GLN A 115 17.42 -6.40 1.40
N ILE A 116 16.49 -5.83 2.16
CA ILE A 116 16.03 -4.46 1.93
C ILE A 116 16.94 -3.45 2.61
N GLU A 117 17.48 -2.53 1.82
CA GLU A 117 18.36 -1.45 2.29
C GLU A 117 17.71 -0.07 2.13
N LYS A 118 16.72 0.05 1.25
CA LYS A 118 16.08 1.33 0.92
C LYS A 118 14.58 1.14 0.69
N VAL A 119 13.81 2.11 1.19
CA VAL A 119 12.36 2.16 0.99
C VAL A 119 12.01 3.46 0.29
N ARG A 120 11.24 3.36 -0.79
CA ARG A 120 10.73 4.50 -1.55
C ARG A 120 9.22 4.59 -1.46
N LEU A 121 8.70 5.79 -1.57
CA LEU A 121 7.28 6.02 -1.79
C LEU A 121 7.08 7.27 -2.63
N SER A 122 5.93 7.35 -3.28
CA SER A 122 5.49 8.56 -3.98
C SER A 122 4.22 9.06 -3.30
N VAL A 123 4.11 10.37 -3.16
CA VAL A 123 2.95 11.01 -2.55
C VAL A 123 2.59 12.27 -3.35
N ASN A 124 1.30 12.53 -3.46
CA ASN A 124 0.84 13.77 -4.07
C ASN A 124 1.13 14.95 -3.13
N ALA A 125 1.88 15.94 -3.62
CA ALA A 125 2.24 17.14 -2.85
C ALA A 125 1.02 17.96 -2.43
N ALA A 126 -0.13 17.76 -3.07
CA ALA A 126 -1.40 18.39 -2.68
C ALA A 126 -2.03 17.79 -1.41
N HIS A 127 -1.43 16.74 -0.85
CA HIS A 127 -1.88 16.10 0.39
C HIS A 127 -0.87 16.35 1.53
N PRO A 128 -0.90 17.55 2.16
CA PRO A 128 0.11 17.91 3.15
C PRO A 128 0.12 17.01 4.40
N ALA A 129 -1.03 16.46 4.78
CA ALA A 129 -1.12 15.53 5.91
C ALA A 129 -0.34 14.24 5.64
N ALA A 130 -0.44 13.69 4.42
CA ALA A 130 0.32 12.51 4.02
C ALA A 130 1.82 12.80 3.95
N VAL A 131 2.21 13.93 3.36
CA VAL A 131 3.61 14.37 3.29
C VAL A 131 4.19 14.49 4.70
N LYS A 132 3.46 15.10 5.63
CA LYS A 132 3.89 15.23 7.03
C LYS A 132 4.06 13.86 7.68
N LEU A 133 3.11 12.96 7.50
CA LEU A 133 3.17 11.60 8.05
C LEU A 133 4.47 10.91 7.62
N TYR A 134 4.79 10.95 6.33
CA TYR A 134 5.97 10.27 5.81
C TYR A 134 7.26 10.92 6.28
N LYS A 135 7.31 12.24 6.38
CA LYS A 135 8.46 12.94 6.98
C LYS A 135 8.66 12.56 8.44
N ASP A 136 7.58 12.50 9.21
CA ASP A 136 7.62 12.11 10.62
C ASP A 136 8.12 10.67 10.80
N LEU A 137 7.92 9.80 9.80
CA LEU A 137 8.42 8.43 9.78
C LEU A 137 9.88 8.31 9.28
N GLY A 138 10.51 9.43 8.94
CA GLY A 138 11.91 9.46 8.53
C GLY A 138 12.15 9.49 7.02
N PHE A 139 11.10 9.59 6.19
CA PHE A 139 11.28 9.74 4.75
C PHE A 139 11.76 11.14 4.39
N GLU A 140 12.68 11.20 3.43
CA GLU A 140 13.21 12.46 2.89
C GLU A 140 12.72 12.66 1.46
N ILE A 141 12.44 13.93 1.11
CA ILE A 141 12.08 14.28 -0.27
C ILE A 141 13.36 14.26 -1.10
N VAL A 142 13.42 13.40 -2.11
CA VAL A 142 14.56 13.31 -3.02
C VAL A 142 14.27 13.91 -4.39
N GLY A 143 13.03 14.25 -4.67
CA GLY A 143 12.64 14.89 -5.93
C GLY A 143 11.14 15.12 -6.01
N THR A 144 10.74 15.98 -6.94
CA THR A 144 9.34 16.25 -7.24
C THR A 144 9.10 16.00 -8.73
N LEU A 145 8.15 15.12 -9.05
CA LEU A 145 7.76 14.84 -10.42
C LEU A 145 6.48 15.58 -10.75
N HIS A 146 6.47 16.26 -11.90
CA HIS A 146 5.30 17.00 -12.35
C HIS A 146 4.59 16.24 -13.46
N ARG A 147 3.26 16.16 -13.38
CA ARG A 147 2.42 15.55 -14.41
C ARG A 147 2.80 14.11 -14.73
N GLU A 148 3.18 13.35 -13.73
CA GLU A 148 3.55 11.95 -13.90
C GLU A 148 2.35 11.07 -14.28
N MET A 149 1.14 11.47 -13.87
CA MET A 149 -0.10 10.81 -14.23
C MET A 149 -0.97 11.72 -15.05
N LYS A 150 -1.41 11.23 -16.21
CA LYS A 150 -2.34 11.95 -17.06
C LYS A 150 -3.77 11.68 -16.60
N ILE A 151 -4.51 12.73 -16.27
CA ILE A 151 -5.90 12.67 -15.82
C ILE A 151 -6.77 13.33 -16.90
N GLY A 152 -7.87 12.67 -17.24
CA GLY A 152 -8.86 13.22 -18.18
C GLY A 152 -8.83 12.58 -19.54
#